data_63b9055a1c871e4a48842cdcd60ca598
#
_entry.id   63b9055a1c871e4a48842cdcd60ca598
#
_cell.length_a   1.000
_cell.length_b   1.000
_cell.length_c   1.000
_cell.angle_alpha   90.00
_cell.angle_beta   90.00
_cell.angle_gamma   90.00
#
_symmetry.space_group_name_H-M   'P 1'
#
loop_
_entity.id
_entity.type
_entity.pdbx_description
1 polymer ?
#
loop_
_entity_poly.entity_id
_entity_poly.type
_entity_poly.pdbx_seq_one_letter_code
_entity_poly.pdbx_strand_id
1 'polypeptide(L)'
;GKNNVQFLKDRYYAMKDFPMFDNIEYTEDIEEMRKWIPLMMKGHNSSDIMAASKINEGTDVNFGELTRKMAKNIEQHPSANVQYNHEVIDFNHRKDGKWEVKVRQRNSGDVQTELADYVFIGAGGGAIPLLQKTGIPESKHLGGFPITGQFLICTNPDIIAQHDAKVYGKEPPGTPPMTVPHLDTRYIDGERTLLFGPFASVGPKILKNGSNLDLFKSVKPYNITTLLSAAAKNLPLIKYSFDQILMTKEGCMNHLRTFYPEARDEDWQLYTAGKRVQVIKDTPEHGKGYIQFGTEVVNSKD
;
A
#
# COMPACT_ATOMS: atom_id res chain seq x y z
N GLY A 1 16.10 2.37 22.64
CA GLY A 1 17.28 1.92 23.39
C GLY A 1 18.58 2.23 22.65
N LYS A 2 19.75 2.14 23.29
CA LYS A 2 21.09 2.59 22.79
C LYS A 2 21.43 2.16 21.35
N ASN A 3 21.18 0.89 21.00
CA ASN A 3 21.46 0.40 19.64
C ASN A 3 20.62 1.08 18.56
N ASN A 4 19.39 1.49 18.89
CA ASN A 4 18.53 2.20 17.93
C ASN A 4 18.97 3.65 17.77
N VAL A 5 19.43 4.28 18.85
CA VAL A 5 20.02 5.64 18.80
C VAL A 5 21.25 5.64 17.91
N GLN A 6 22.18 4.69 18.14
CA GLN A 6 23.40 4.59 17.33
C GLN A 6 23.06 4.35 15.84
N PHE A 7 22.15 3.43 15.55
CA PHE A 7 21.69 3.19 14.17
C PHE A 7 21.16 4.47 13.49
N LEU A 8 20.33 5.25 14.18
CA LEU A 8 19.78 6.47 13.62
C LEU A 8 20.85 7.56 13.42
N LYS A 9 21.81 7.62 14.35
CA LYS A 9 22.96 8.50 14.24
C LYS A 9 23.84 8.17 13.04
N ASP A 10 24.18 6.91 12.85
CA ASP A 10 24.97 6.45 11.70
C ASP A 10 24.22 6.74 10.38
N ARG A 11 22.91 6.51 10.35
CA ARG A 11 22.06 6.85 9.21
C ARG A 11 22.07 8.35 8.92
N TYR A 12 21.93 9.19 9.92
CA TYR A 12 22.01 10.65 9.78
C TYR A 12 23.32 11.07 9.12
N TYR A 13 24.46 10.58 9.61
CA TYR A 13 25.78 10.90 9.03
C TYR A 13 25.94 10.36 7.60
N ALA A 14 25.34 9.22 7.26
CA ALA A 14 25.37 8.69 5.91
C ALA A 14 24.51 9.49 4.93
N MET A 15 23.45 10.17 5.41
CA MET A 15 22.48 10.87 4.56
C MET A 15 22.80 12.37 4.40
N LYS A 16 23.30 13.03 5.43
CA LYS A 16 23.43 14.49 5.49
C LYS A 16 24.27 15.12 4.37
N ASP A 17 25.15 14.35 3.74
CA ASP A 17 26.04 14.82 2.67
C ASP A 17 25.40 14.70 1.27
N PHE A 18 24.17 14.18 1.18
CA PHE A 18 23.41 14.13 -0.07
C PHE A 18 22.53 15.38 -0.20
N PRO A 19 22.47 16.05 -1.37
CA PRO A 19 21.71 17.28 -1.58
C PRO A 19 20.24 17.17 -1.21
N MET A 20 19.67 15.98 -1.30
CA MET A 20 18.26 15.70 -0.93
C MET A 20 18.01 15.82 0.58
N PHE A 21 19.06 15.80 1.40
CA PHE A 21 18.99 15.79 2.86
C PHE A 21 19.80 16.92 3.51
N ASP A 22 20.08 18.00 2.75
CA ASP A 22 20.89 19.15 3.24
C ASP A 22 20.35 19.75 4.54
N ASN A 23 19.02 19.71 4.73
CA ASN A 23 18.32 20.28 5.88
C ASN A 23 17.93 19.21 6.93
N ILE A 24 18.52 18.01 6.87
CA ILE A 24 18.22 16.98 7.87
C ILE A 24 18.77 17.38 9.24
N GLU A 25 17.94 17.33 10.25
CA GLU A 25 18.28 17.56 11.64
C GLU A 25 18.34 16.23 12.41
N TYR A 26 19.14 16.17 13.46
CA TYR A 26 19.25 15.02 14.35
C TYR A 26 19.32 15.49 15.80
N THR A 27 18.63 14.81 16.69
CA THR A 27 18.69 15.08 18.12
C THR A 27 18.58 13.81 18.97
N GLU A 28 19.22 13.82 20.13
CA GLU A 28 19.04 12.90 21.25
C GLU A 28 18.38 13.63 22.45
N ASP A 29 18.12 14.93 22.32
CA ASP A 29 17.51 15.76 23.35
C ASP A 29 15.97 15.58 23.32
N ILE A 30 15.43 15.13 24.45
CA ILE A 30 14.00 14.92 24.65
C ILE A 30 13.21 16.23 24.52
N GLU A 31 13.74 17.33 25.01
CA GLU A 31 13.05 18.63 24.96
C GLU A 31 12.99 19.17 23.53
N GLU A 32 14.00 18.88 22.70
CA GLU A 32 13.93 19.20 21.28
C GLU A 32 12.92 18.32 20.55
N MET A 33 12.84 17.01 20.86
CA MET A 33 11.82 16.12 20.32
C MET A 33 10.40 16.57 20.71
N ARG A 34 10.21 17.11 21.93
CA ARG A 34 8.92 17.68 22.35
C ARG A 34 8.46 18.85 21.48
N LYS A 35 9.39 19.63 20.93
CA LYS A 35 9.05 20.71 19.98
C LYS A 35 8.66 20.14 18.61
N TRP A 36 9.32 19.07 18.17
CA TRP A 36 9.07 18.48 16.86
C TRP A 36 7.78 17.67 16.79
N ILE A 37 7.53 16.84 17.81
CA ILE A 37 6.43 15.87 17.85
C ILE A 37 5.77 15.84 19.24
N PRO A 38 5.16 16.96 19.69
CA PRO A 38 4.68 17.12 21.06
C PRO A 38 3.71 16.03 21.50
N LEU A 39 2.80 15.59 20.61
CA LEU A 39 1.84 14.54 20.91
C LEU A 39 2.52 13.22 21.29
N MET A 40 3.50 12.79 20.49
CA MET A 40 4.20 11.52 20.72
C MET A 40 5.07 11.55 21.97
N MET A 41 5.55 12.73 22.35
CA MET A 41 6.42 12.88 23.53
C MET A 41 5.66 12.94 24.85
N LYS A 42 4.32 12.91 24.83
CA LYS A 42 3.50 12.78 26.05
C LYS A 42 3.70 11.40 26.67
N GLY A 43 3.92 11.38 27.98
CA GLY A 43 4.22 10.17 28.73
C GLY A 43 5.68 9.69 28.65
N HIS A 44 6.55 10.36 27.87
CA HIS A 44 7.99 10.12 27.87
C HIS A 44 8.73 10.98 28.89
N ASN A 45 9.75 10.39 29.52
CA ASN A 45 10.59 11.04 30.51
C ASN A 45 11.92 11.49 29.92
N SER A 46 12.56 12.51 30.54
CA SER A 46 13.88 12.99 30.15
C SER A 46 15.01 11.95 30.26
N SER A 47 14.76 10.86 30.98
CA SER A 47 15.70 9.74 31.11
C SER A 47 15.54 8.67 30.02
N ASP A 48 14.55 8.80 29.14
CA ASP A 48 14.33 7.83 28.05
C ASP A 48 15.45 7.94 27.01
N ILE A 49 15.97 6.76 26.60
CA ILE A 49 17.04 6.70 25.60
C ILE A 49 16.40 6.57 24.22
N MET A 50 16.34 7.71 23.52
CA MET A 50 15.77 7.82 22.18
C MET A 50 16.51 8.86 21.35
N ALA A 51 16.28 8.85 20.04
CA ALA A 51 16.77 9.83 19.10
C ALA A 51 15.74 10.06 17.99
N ALA A 52 15.79 11.21 17.38
CA ALA A 52 14.99 11.54 16.21
C ALA A 52 15.87 12.20 15.14
N SER A 53 15.50 11.97 13.88
CA SER A 53 15.94 12.79 12.76
C SER A 53 14.73 13.39 12.08
N LYS A 54 14.86 14.62 11.61
CA LYS A 54 13.76 15.40 11.02
C LYS A 54 14.22 16.05 9.74
N ILE A 55 13.34 16.11 8.78
CA ILE A 55 13.44 16.93 7.59
C ILE A 55 12.10 17.67 7.40
N ASN A 56 12.15 18.95 7.05
CA ASN A 56 10.95 19.76 6.91
C ASN A 56 10.31 19.62 5.52
N GLU A 57 11.09 19.25 4.54
CA GLU A 57 10.65 19.04 3.17
C GLU A 57 9.89 17.71 3.08
N GLY A 58 8.63 17.80 2.79
CA GLY A 58 7.76 16.65 2.62
C GLY A 58 6.47 17.02 1.93
N THR A 59 5.81 16.04 1.34
CA THR A 59 4.53 16.24 0.65
C THR A 59 3.53 15.18 1.06
N ASP A 60 2.34 15.62 1.47
CA ASP A 60 1.18 14.75 1.56
C ASP A 60 0.37 14.83 0.27
N VAL A 61 -0.04 13.67 -0.25
CA VAL A 61 -0.79 13.57 -1.51
C VAL A 61 -2.13 12.91 -1.26
N ASN A 62 -3.22 13.63 -1.53
CA ASN A 62 -4.54 13.03 -1.66
C ASN A 62 -4.68 12.35 -3.03
N PHE A 63 -4.37 11.06 -3.09
CA PHE A 63 -4.42 10.29 -4.34
C PHE A 63 -5.83 10.20 -4.93
N GLY A 64 -6.88 10.26 -4.11
CA GLY A 64 -8.25 10.30 -4.58
C GLY A 64 -8.52 11.56 -5.38
N GLU A 65 -8.16 12.72 -4.83
CA GLU A 65 -8.31 14.01 -5.51
C GLU A 65 -7.42 14.11 -6.76
N LEU A 66 -6.18 13.65 -6.66
CA LEU A 66 -5.28 13.58 -7.81
C LEU A 66 -5.91 12.77 -8.95
N THR A 67 -6.45 11.58 -8.65
CA THR A 67 -7.10 10.73 -9.65
C THR A 67 -8.31 11.41 -10.28
N ARG A 68 -9.16 12.06 -9.48
CA ARG A 68 -10.32 12.82 -9.99
C ARG A 68 -9.89 13.95 -10.92
N LYS A 69 -8.85 14.71 -10.56
CA LYS A 69 -8.30 15.78 -11.40
C LYS A 69 -7.70 15.26 -12.70
N MET A 70 -6.97 14.15 -12.64
CA MET A 70 -6.40 13.52 -13.83
C MET A 70 -7.51 13.03 -14.78
N ALA A 71 -8.54 12.34 -14.26
CA ALA A 71 -9.68 11.89 -15.06
C ALA A 71 -10.40 13.07 -15.71
N LYS A 72 -10.70 14.13 -14.93
CA LYS A 72 -11.31 15.34 -15.46
C LYS A 72 -10.47 16.04 -16.55
N ASN A 73 -9.15 16.03 -16.43
CA ASN A 73 -8.27 16.57 -17.45
C ASN A 73 -8.31 15.73 -18.73
N ILE A 74 -8.39 14.40 -18.61
CA ILE A 74 -8.53 13.51 -19.78
C ILE A 74 -9.85 13.76 -20.49
N GLU A 75 -10.97 13.94 -19.76
CA GLU A 75 -12.29 14.24 -20.34
C GLU A 75 -12.33 15.53 -21.18
N GLN A 76 -11.42 16.47 -20.92
CA GLN A 76 -11.31 17.71 -21.70
C GLN A 76 -10.63 17.50 -23.06
N HIS A 77 -9.99 16.36 -23.27
CA HIS A 77 -9.30 16.10 -24.53
C HIS A 77 -10.29 15.56 -25.59
N PRO A 78 -10.36 16.18 -26.79
CA PRO A 78 -11.38 15.85 -27.80
C PRO A 78 -11.36 14.38 -28.27
N SER A 79 -10.21 13.72 -28.17
CA SER A 79 -10.02 12.33 -28.61
C SER A 79 -10.08 11.32 -27.47
N ALA A 80 -10.45 11.75 -26.27
CA ALA A 80 -10.53 10.87 -25.10
C ALA A 80 -11.98 10.75 -24.61
N ASN A 81 -12.32 9.56 -24.09
CA ASN A 81 -13.60 9.30 -23.45
C ASN A 81 -13.36 8.53 -22.15
N VAL A 82 -13.89 9.00 -21.04
CA VAL A 82 -13.83 8.35 -19.74
C VAL A 82 -15.22 7.83 -19.36
N GLN A 83 -15.35 6.52 -19.25
CA GLN A 83 -16.63 5.89 -18.90
C GLN A 83 -16.59 5.40 -17.45
N TYR A 84 -17.29 6.10 -16.56
CA TYR A 84 -17.46 5.68 -15.17
C TYR A 84 -18.52 4.60 -15.03
N ASN A 85 -18.47 3.83 -13.95
CA ASN A 85 -19.38 2.71 -13.66
C ASN A 85 -19.39 1.63 -14.76
N HIS A 86 -18.30 1.53 -15.51
CA HIS A 86 -18.10 0.48 -16.50
C HIS A 86 -16.99 -0.47 -16.04
N GLU A 87 -17.27 -1.76 -16.09
CA GLU A 87 -16.37 -2.82 -15.68
C GLU A 87 -16.00 -3.68 -16.88
N VAL A 88 -14.72 -3.73 -17.19
CA VAL A 88 -14.22 -4.69 -18.18
C VAL A 88 -14.31 -6.10 -17.60
N ILE A 89 -15.04 -6.97 -18.27
CA ILE A 89 -15.34 -8.32 -17.80
C ILE A 89 -14.69 -9.44 -18.60
N ASP A 90 -14.32 -9.16 -19.85
CA ASP A 90 -13.70 -10.19 -20.74
C ASP A 90 -12.97 -9.55 -21.91
N PHE A 91 -12.08 -10.35 -22.55
CA PHE A 91 -11.34 -9.99 -23.75
C PHE A 91 -11.38 -11.12 -24.75
N ASN A 92 -11.37 -10.80 -26.04
CA ASN A 92 -11.17 -11.74 -27.13
C ASN A 92 -10.27 -11.11 -28.19
N HIS A 93 -9.14 -11.75 -28.48
CA HIS A 93 -8.24 -11.32 -29.56
C HIS A 93 -8.75 -11.87 -30.88
N ARG A 94 -9.04 -11.00 -31.82
CA ARG A 94 -9.59 -11.33 -33.14
C ARG A 94 -8.49 -11.69 -34.14
N LYS A 95 -8.88 -12.39 -35.19
CA LYS A 95 -7.97 -12.76 -36.29
C LYS A 95 -7.46 -11.56 -37.10
N ASP A 96 -8.17 -10.42 -37.03
CA ASP A 96 -7.79 -9.16 -37.69
C ASP A 96 -6.84 -8.30 -36.82
N GLY A 97 -6.34 -8.84 -35.70
CA GLY A 97 -5.43 -8.16 -34.79
C GLY A 97 -6.10 -7.22 -33.80
N LYS A 98 -7.42 -7.03 -33.85
CA LYS A 98 -8.15 -6.19 -32.92
C LYS A 98 -8.58 -6.95 -31.66
N TRP A 99 -8.81 -6.21 -30.62
CA TRP A 99 -9.37 -6.70 -29.36
C TRP A 99 -10.87 -6.42 -29.27
N GLU A 100 -11.65 -7.42 -28.94
CA GLU A 100 -13.00 -7.24 -28.42
C GLU A 100 -12.95 -7.15 -26.92
N VAL A 101 -13.37 -6.01 -26.38
CA VAL A 101 -13.39 -5.75 -24.94
C VAL A 101 -14.85 -5.78 -24.47
N LYS A 102 -15.23 -6.78 -23.66
CA LYS A 102 -16.56 -6.84 -23.08
C LYS A 102 -16.64 -5.98 -21.84
N VAL A 103 -17.57 -5.05 -21.84
CA VAL A 103 -17.76 -4.06 -20.79
C VAL A 103 -19.18 -4.17 -20.23
N ARG A 104 -19.28 -4.23 -18.91
CA ARG A 104 -20.54 -4.22 -18.17
C ARG A 104 -20.78 -2.86 -17.56
N GLN A 105 -21.92 -2.27 -17.83
CA GLN A 105 -22.42 -1.10 -17.11
C GLN A 105 -22.92 -1.55 -15.73
N ARG A 106 -22.35 -1.05 -14.65
CA ARG A 106 -22.57 -1.59 -13.29
C ARG A 106 -23.95 -1.30 -12.71
N ASN A 107 -24.60 -0.22 -13.16
CA ASN A 107 -25.90 0.19 -12.64
C ASN A 107 -27.06 -0.59 -13.31
N SER A 108 -27.00 -0.80 -14.63
CA SER A 108 -28.01 -1.53 -15.39
C SER A 108 -27.74 -3.02 -15.52
N GLY A 109 -26.47 -3.41 -15.46
CA GLY A 109 -26.02 -4.77 -15.76
C GLY A 109 -25.83 -5.08 -17.24
N ASP A 110 -26.12 -4.12 -18.13
CA ASP A 110 -25.97 -4.27 -19.58
C ASP A 110 -24.53 -4.56 -19.96
N VAL A 111 -24.35 -5.43 -20.94
CA VAL A 111 -23.02 -5.78 -21.47
C VAL A 111 -22.93 -5.33 -22.92
N GLN A 112 -21.88 -4.59 -23.21
CA GLN A 112 -21.52 -4.15 -24.56
C GLN A 112 -20.13 -4.64 -24.94
N THR A 113 -19.83 -4.65 -26.25
CA THR A 113 -18.52 -5.02 -26.77
C THR A 113 -17.93 -3.81 -27.49
N GLU A 114 -16.74 -3.41 -27.06
CA GLU A 114 -15.95 -2.36 -27.69
C GLU A 114 -14.80 -2.98 -28.49
N LEU A 115 -14.44 -2.36 -29.61
CA LEU A 115 -13.31 -2.77 -30.44
C LEU A 115 -12.13 -1.83 -30.17
N ALA A 116 -10.94 -2.42 -29.95
CA ALA A 116 -9.72 -1.66 -29.74
C ALA A 116 -8.56 -2.27 -30.54
N ASP A 117 -7.70 -1.41 -31.05
CA ASP A 117 -6.44 -1.83 -31.69
C ASP A 117 -5.38 -2.18 -30.63
N TYR A 118 -5.48 -1.57 -29.44
CA TYR A 118 -4.59 -1.80 -28.31
C TYR A 118 -5.34 -1.72 -26.99
N VAL A 119 -4.94 -2.52 -26.02
CA VAL A 119 -5.53 -2.51 -24.67
C VAL A 119 -4.43 -2.32 -23.62
N PHE A 120 -4.57 -1.29 -22.78
CA PHE A 120 -3.74 -1.09 -21.61
C PHE A 120 -4.52 -1.43 -20.33
N ILE A 121 -4.05 -2.43 -19.58
CA ILE A 121 -4.70 -2.89 -18.35
C ILE A 121 -4.07 -2.21 -17.14
N GLY A 122 -4.61 -1.07 -16.72
CA GLY A 122 -4.20 -0.31 -15.54
C GLY A 122 -5.10 -0.53 -14.32
N ALA A 123 -5.56 -1.77 -14.07
CA ALA A 123 -6.62 -2.08 -13.13
C ALA A 123 -6.15 -2.36 -11.68
N GLY A 124 -4.91 -1.97 -11.32
CA GLY A 124 -4.37 -2.21 -9.98
C GLY A 124 -4.44 -3.68 -9.59
N GLY A 125 -5.04 -4.01 -8.43
CA GLY A 125 -5.21 -5.40 -7.99
C GLY A 125 -6.02 -6.26 -8.96
N GLY A 126 -6.92 -5.67 -9.75
CA GLY A 126 -7.70 -6.36 -10.78
C GLY A 126 -6.92 -6.66 -12.07
N ALA A 127 -5.69 -6.18 -12.22
CA ALA A 127 -4.93 -6.36 -13.45
C ALA A 127 -4.61 -7.83 -13.73
N ILE A 128 -4.19 -8.62 -12.74
CA ILE A 128 -3.85 -10.05 -12.95
C ILE A 128 -5.05 -10.86 -13.43
N PRO A 129 -6.24 -10.82 -12.80
CA PRO A 129 -7.42 -11.50 -13.31
C PRO A 129 -7.83 -11.10 -14.74
N LEU A 130 -7.70 -9.81 -15.07
CA LEU A 130 -7.98 -9.33 -16.43
C LEU A 130 -6.92 -9.83 -17.43
N LEU A 131 -5.65 -9.77 -17.07
CA LEU A 131 -4.56 -10.27 -17.88
C LEU A 131 -4.69 -11.78 -18.16
N GLN A 132 -5.14 -12.56 -17.18
CA GLN A 132 -5.42 -14.00 -17.37
C GLN A 132 -6.54 -14.25 -18.41
N LYS A 133 -7.46 -13.31 -18.59
CA LYS A 133 -8.55 -13.42 -19.58
C LYS A 133 -8.11 -13.10 -21.00
N THR A 134 -7.02 -12.36 -21.18
CA THR A 134 -6.50 -12.06 -22.52
C THR A 134 -5.95 -13.29 -23.23
N GLY A 135 -5.52 -14.32 -22.47
CA GLY A 135 -4.93 -15.52 -23.02
C GLY A 135 -3.48 -15.38 -23.52
N ILE A 136 -2.87 -14.21 -23.41
CA ILE A 136 -1.49 -13.97 -23.86
C ILE A 136 -0.49 -14.86 -23.11
N PRO A 137 0.59 -15.32 -23.77
CA PRO A 137 1.59 -16.19 -23.13
C PRO A 137 2.23 -15.60 -21.89
N GLU A 138 2.48 -14.29 -21.87
CA GLU A 138 3.12 -13.55 -20.78
C GLU A 138 2.24 -13.50 -19.52
N SER A 139 0.94 -13.76 -19.62
CA SER A 139 0.04 -13.87 -18.48
C SER A 139 0.21 -15.14 -17.66
N LYS A 140 0.85 -16.17 -18.27
CA LYS A 140 1.07 -17.44 -17.59
C LYS A 140 2.13 -17.29 -16.50
N HIS A 141 2.04 -18.12 -15.47
CA HIS A 141 2.94 -18.11 -14.31
C HIS A 141 2.89 -16.83 -13.47
N LEU A 142 1.91 -15.93 -13.72
CA LEU A 142 1.65 -14.80 -12.85
C LEU A 142 0.62 -15.14 -11.79
N GLY A 143 0.87 -14.69 -10.57
CA GLY A 143 -0.05 -14.80 -9.46
C GLY A 143 -0.10 -13.50 -8.67
N GLY A 144 -1.05 -13.40 -7.76
CA GLY A 144 -1.22 -12.23 -6.91
C GLY A 144 -1.13 -12.60 -5.44
N PHE A 145 -0.42 -11.76 -4.68
CA PHE A 145 -0.39 -11.81 -3.22
C PHE A 145 -1.10 -10.56 -2.68
N PRO A 146 -2.40 -10.66 -2.32
CA PRO A 146 -3.19 -9.51 -1.90
C PRO A 146 -2.88 -9.12 -0.46
N ILE A 147 -2.44 -7.89 -0.28
CA ILE A 147 -2.15 -7.27 1.01
C ILE A 147 -3.22 -6.24 1.32
N THR A 148 -3.77 -6.27 2.52
CA THR A 148 -4.71 -5.29 3.04
C THR A 148 -3.99 -4.37 3.99
N GLY A 149 -4.07 -3.05 3.78
CA GLY A 149 -3.60 -2.05 4.72
C GLY A 149 -4.72 -1.63 5.67
N GLN A 150 -4.54 -1.89 6.96
CA GLN A 150 -5.40 -1.37 8.01
C GLN A 150 -4.69 -0.26 8.76
N PHE A 151 -5.44 0.70 9.27
CA PHE A 151 -4.93 1.83 10.04
C PHE A 151 -5.85 2.08 11.25
N LEU A 152 -5.29 2.62 12.30
CA LEU A 152 -6.05 3.36 13.28
C LEU A 152 -6.22 4.78 12.77
N ILE A 153 -7.44 5.28 12.75
CA ILE A 153 -7.77 6.69 12.44
C ILE A 153 -8.21 7.40 13.72
N CYS A 154 -7.61 8.54 14.00
CA CYS A 154 -8.03 9.39 15.11
C CYS A 154 -9.29 10.16 14.75
N THR A 155 -10.26 10.18 15.67
CA THR A 155 -11.54 10.89 15.52
C THR A 155 -11.66 12.09 16.45
N ASN A 156 -10.66 12.32 17.32
CA ASN A 156 -10.65 13.41 18.27
C ASN A 156 -9.90 14.63 17.70
N PRO A 157 -10.58 15.76 17.41
CA PRO A 157 -9.97 16.95 16.82
C PRO A 157 -8.89 17.58 17.69
N ASP A 158 -9.03 17.51 19.03
CA ASP A 158 -8.04 18.06 19.95
C ASP A 158 -6.70 17.30 19.90
N ILE A 159 -6.75 16.01 19.64
CA ILE A 159 -5.55 15.18 19.44
C ILE A 159 -4.96 15.45 18.05
N ILE A 160 -5.80 15.49 17.02
CA ILE A 160 -5.38 15.76 15.64
C ILE A 160 -4.63 17.10 15.54
N ALA A 161 -5.10 18.11 16.25
CA ALA A 161 -4.48 19.43 16.26
C ALA A 161 -3.05 19.46 16.83
N GLN A 162 -2.67 18.47 17.64
CA GLN A 162 -1.39 18.42 18.34
C GLN A 162 -0.26 17.70 17.56
N HIS A 163 -0.54 17.17 16.37
CA HIS A 163 0.45 16.46 15.58
C HIS A 163 0.44 16.96 14.14
N ASP A 164 1.61 17.34 13.62
CA ASP A 164 1.77 17.84 12.25
C ASP A 164 3.02 17.29 11.60
N ALA A 165 3.15 15.98 11.64
CA ALA A 165 4.31 15.28 11.12
C ALA A 165 3.92 13.91 10.55
N LYS A 166 4.85 13.31 9.82
CA LYS A 166 4.85 11.92 9.44
C LYS A 166 6.02 11.24 10.12
N VAL A 167 5.75 10.40 11.11
CA VAL A 167 6.78 9.82 11.97
C VAL A 167 6.87 8.31 11.79
N TYR A 168 8.02 7.86 11.34
CA TYR A 168 8.36 6.44 11.19
C TYR A 168 9.15 5.95 12.40
N GLY A 169 8.81 4.77 12.89
CA GLY A 169 9.64 4.03 13.84
C GLY A 169 10.76 3.26 13.13
N LYS A 170 11.62 2.64 13.95
CA LYS A 170 12.60 1.68 13.44
C LYS A 170 11.94 0.32 13.24
N GLU A 171 12.26 -0.29 12.13
CA GLU A 171 11.85 -1.64 11.77
C GLU A 171 12.43 -2.69 12.74
N PRO A 172 11.62 -3.58 13.31
CA PRO A 172 12.16 -4.75 14.02
C PRO A 172 12.96 -5.63 13.06
N PRO A 173 14.06 -6.25 13.50
CA PRO A 173 14.84 -7.16 12.66
C PRO A 173 13.96 -8.29 12.09
N GLY A 174 14.06 -8.54 10.77
CA GLY A 174 13.35 -9.63 10.09
C GLY A 174 11.91 -9.33 9.68
N THR A 175 11.42 -8.12 9.91
CA THR A 175 10.11 -7.71 9.38
C THR A 175 10.26 -7.14 7.96
N PRO A 176 9.25 -7.36 7.09
CA PRO A 176 9.28 -6.76 5.75
C PRO A 176 9.23 -5.22 5.79
N PRO A 177 9.97 -4.50 4.93
CA PRO A 177 10.10 -3.03 4.96
C PRO A 177 8.79 -2.24 4.87
N MET A 178 7.71 -2.87 4.44
CA MET A 178 6.41 -2.23 4.23
C MET A 178 5.47 -2.32 5.44
N THR A 179 5.94 -2.86 6.56
CA THR A 179 5.10 -3.23 7.71
C THR A 179 5.34 -2.36 8.93
N VAL A 180 6.23 -1.37 8.84
CA VAL A 180 6.49 -0.46 9.97
C VAL A 180 5.35 0.53 10.11
N PRO A 181 4.59 0.48 11.20
CA PRO A 181 3.61 1.49 11.47
C PRO A 181 4.26 2.88 11.61
N HIS A 182 3.57 3.88 11.11
CA HIS A 182 3.95 5.27 11.22
C HIS A 182 2.74 6.10 11.69
N LEU A 183 2.98 7.17 12.40
CA LEU A 183 1.96 8.12 12.81
C LEU A 183 2.00 9.33 11.87
N ASP A 184 0.94 9.50 11.09
CA ASP A 184 0.88 10.49 10.04
C ASP A 184 -0.24 11.48 10.23
N THR A 185 0.06 12.76 10.09
CA THR A 185 -0.94 13.76 9.70
C THR A 185 -1.23 13.63 8.22
N ARG A 186 -2.51 13.57 7.86
CA ARG A 186 -3.00 13.49 6.48
C ARG A 186 -4.08 14.54 6.24
N TYR A 187 -4.08 15.08 5.04
CA TYR A 187 -5.15 15.94 4.55
C TYR A 187 -5.94 15.19 3.48
N ILE A 188 -7.17 14.79 3.82
CA ILE A 188 -8.05 14.01 2.95
C ILE A 188 -9.32 14.81 2.70
N ASP A 189 -9.57 15.15 1.44
CA ASP A 189 -10.73 15.93 0.99
C ASP A 189 -10.92 17.26 1.77
N GLY A 190 -9.79 17.89 2.16
CA GLY A 190 -9.74 19.16 2.88
C GLY A 190 -9.78 19.03 4.42
N GLU A 191 -9.96 17.83 4.93
CA GLU A 191 -9.98 17.59 6.37
C GLU A 191 -8.66 17.01 6.87
N ARG A 192 -8.19 17.53 8.01
CA ARG A 192 -7.00 17.03 8.70
C ARG A 192 -7.35 15.79 9.52
N THR A 193 -6.54 14.77 9.41
CA THR A 193 -6.74 13.51 10.12
C THR A 193 -5.41 12.93 10.59
N LEU A 194 -5.41 12.09 11.64
CA LEU A 194 -4.26 11.30 12.05
C LEU A 194 -4.49 9.83 11.72
N LEU A 195 -3.51 9.22 11.11
CA LEU A 195 -3.48 7.80 10.82
C LEU A 195 -2.28 7.14 11.49
N PHE A 196 -2.49 5.98 12.12
CA PHE A 196 -1.42 5.13 12.60
C PHE A 196 -1.49 3.74 11.94
N GLY A 197 -0.42 3.34 11.29
CA GLY A 197 -0.30 2.10 10.52
C GLY A 197 0.75 2.23 9.41
N PRO A 198 0.72 1.39 8.37
CA PRO A 198 -0.26 0.32 8.14
C PRO A 198 -0.02 -0.93 9.00
N PHE A 199 -1.10 -1.62 9.29
CA PHE A 199 -1.07 -3.01 9.73
C PHE A 199 -1.37 -3.86 8.50
N ALA A 200 -0.36 -4.53 7.98
CA ALA A 200 -0.45 -5.23 6.71
C ALA A 200 -0.91 -6.67 6.90
N SER A 201 -2.14 -6.97 6.54
CA SER A 201 -2.68 -8.33 6.56
C SER A 201 -2.90 -8.89 5.16
N VAL A 202 -2.92 -10.21 5.04
CA VAL A 202 -3.32 -10.88 3.79
C VAL A 202 -4.81 -11.18 3.81
N GLY A 203 -5.46 -11.13 2.66
CA GLY A 203 -6.86 -11.47 2.56
C GLY A 203 -7.24 -12.01 1.19
N PRO A 204 -8.38 -12.71 1.08
CA PRO A 204 -8.79 -13.35 -0.17
C PRO A 204 -9.30 -12.36 -1.23
N LYS A 205 -9.66 -11.15 -0.83
CA LYS A 205 -10.14 -10.11 -1.76
C LYS A 205 -8.97 -9.43 -2.44
N ILE A 206 -9.02 -9.32 -3.75
CA ILE A 206 -8.03 -8.62 -4.59
C ILE A 206 -8.28 -7.09 -4.61
N LEU A 207 -9.55 -6.69 -4.57
CA LEU A 207 -9.98 -5.29 -4.51
C LEU A 207 -10.74 -5.01 -3.22
N LYS A 208 -10.80 -3.75 -2.78
CA LYS A 208 -11.54 -3.32 -1.57
C LYS A 208 -13.00 -3.80 -1.60
N ASN A 209 -13.64 -3.64 -2.75
CA ASN A 209 -15.02 -4.05 -3.00
C ASN A 209 -15.12 -5.39 -3.78
N GLY A 210 -14.05 -6.19 -3.76
CA GLY A 210 -13.99 -7.49 -4.43
C GLY A 210 -14.67 -8.61 -3.63
N SER A 211 -14.62 -9.81 -4.20
CA SER A 211 -15.17 -11.03 -3.61
C SER A 211 -14.12 -11.77 -2.76
N ASN A 212 -14.57 -12.47 -1.72
CA ASN A 212 -13.74 -13.42 -0.97
C ASN A 212 -13.26 -14.62 -1.82
N LEU A 213 -13.80 -14.78 -3.02
CA LEU A 213 -13.38 -15.81 -3.98
C LEU A 213 -12.32 -15.33 -4.97
N ASP A 214 -11.94 -14.04 -4.96
CA ASP A 214 -11.07 -13.47 -5.99
C ASP A 214 -9.70 -14.18 -6.06
N LEU A 215 -9.06 -14.39 -4.90
CA LEU A 215 -7.77 -15.07 -4.83
C LEU A 215 -7.88 -16.51 -5.36
N PHE A 216 -8.90 -17.25 -4.93
CA PHE A 216 -9.11 -18.63 -5.37
C PHE A 216 -9.38 -18.70 -6.88
N LYS A 217 -10.16 -17.78 -7.43
CA LYS A 217 -10.42 -17.69 -8.88
C LYS A 217 -9.19 -17.33 -9.69
N SER A 218 -8.20 -16.68 -9.10
CA SER A 218 -6.94 -16.33 -9.75
C SER A 218 -5.94 -17.50 -9.84
N VAL A 219 -6.16 -18.57 -9.06
CA VAL A 219 -5.36 -19.80 -9.14
C VAL A 219 -5.76 -20.59 -10.37
N LYS A 220 -4.78 -20.91 -11.21
CA LYS A 220 -4.94 -21.65 -12.48
C LYS A 220 -3.94 -22.80 -12.56
N PRO A 221 -4.20 -23.84 -13.35
CA PRO A 221 -3.25 -24.94 -13.53
C PRO A 221 -1.85 -24.50 -13.93
N TYR A 222 -1.75 -23.41 -14.70
CA TYR A 222 -0.47 -22.91 -15.21
C TYR A 222 0.31 -22.02 -14.22
N ASN A 223 -0.32 -21.53 -13.13
CA ASN A 223 0.37 -20.70 -12.13
C ASN A 223 0.46 -21.36 -10.75
N ILE A 224 -0.16 -22.51 -10.52
CA ILE A 224 -0.22 -23.15 -9.20
C ILE A 224 1.16 -23.50 -8.66
N THR A 225 2.08 -23.94 -9.52
CA THR A 225 3.46 -24.28 -9.11
C THR A 225 4.25 -23.04 -8.70
N THR A 226 4.04 -21.91 -9.38
CA THR A 226 4.61 -20.60 -9.04
C THR A 226 4.10 -20.14 -7.67
N LEU A 227 2.80 -20.24 -7.44
CA LEU A 227 2.17 -19.85 -6.16
C LEU A 227 2.64 -20.75 -4.99
N LEU A 228 2.70 -22.05 -5.17
CA LEU A 228 3.20 -22.99 -4.16
C LEU A 228 4.68 -22.74 -3.84
N SER A 229 5.50 -22.45 -4.86
CA SER A 229 6.92 -22.11 -4.67
C SER A 229 7.07 -20.79 -3.89
N ALA A 230 6.26 -19.78 -4.21
CA ALA A 230 6.24 -18.53 -3.46
C ALA A 230 5.86 -18.74 -1.99
N ALA A 231 4.84 -19.55 -1.73
CA ALA A 231 4.41 -19.89 -0.39
C ALA A 231 5.53 -20.61 0.40
N ALA A 232 6.16 -21.61 -0.18
CA ALA A 232 7.23 -22.36 0.48
C ALA A 232 8.47 -21.51 0.79
N LYS A 233 8.83 -20.58 -0.11
CA LYS A 233 9.98 -19.68 0.08
C LYS A 233 9.73 -18.56 1.09
N ASN A 234 8.47 -18.21 1.35
CA ASN A 234 8.09 -17.04 2.16
C ASN A 234 7.24 -17.43 3.39
N LEU A 235 7.48 -18.60 4.00
CA LEU A 235 6.77 -19.05 5.20
C LEU A 235 6.77 -18.03 6.35
N PRO A 236 7.87 -17.32 6.66
CA PRO A 236 7.87 -16.29 7.69
C PRO A 236 6.92 -15.14 7.36
N LEU A 237 6.88 -14.69 6.09
CA LEU A 237 5.96 -13.65 5.61
C LEU A 237 4.50 -14.09 5.70
N ILE A 238 4.22 -15.35 5.35
CA ILE A 238 2.87 -15.93 5.45
C ILE A 238 2.44 -15.97 6.91
N LYS A 239 3.29 -16.50 7.82
CA LYS A 239 3.01 -16.53 9.25
C LYS A 239 2.74 -15.13 9.79
N TYR A 240 3.64 -14.18 9.54
CA TYR A 240 3.45 -12.76 9.90
C TYR A 240 2.09 -12.22 9.42
N SER A 241 1.74 -12.51 8.16
CA SER A 241 0.48 -12.04 7.56
C SER A 241 -0.76 -12.64 8.22
N PHE A 242 -0.70 -13.91 8.65
CA PHE A 242 -1.77 -14.54 9.43
C PHE A 242 -1.88 -13.92 10.84
N ASP A 243 -0.75 -13.67 11.50
CA ASP A 243 -0.75 -13.00 12.80
C ASP A 243 -1.39 -11.60 12.71
N GLN A 244 -1.17 -10.89 11.57
CA GLN A 244 -1.79 -9.59 11.30
C GLN A 244 -3.32 -9.68 11.02
N ILE A 245 -3.81 -10.79 10.42
CA ILE A 245 -5.26 -10.99 10.22
C ILE A 245 -5.99 -11.10 11.56
N LEU A 246 -5.33 -11.73 12.54
CA LEU A 246 -5.86 -11.94 13.88
C LEU A 246 -5.66 -10.73 14.81
N MET A 247 -4.96 -9.68 14.31
CA MET A 247 -4.70 -8.49 15.10
C MET A 247 -5.99 -7.71 15.35
N THR A 248 -6.35 -7.61 16.62
CA THR A 248 -7.52 -6.85 17.08
C THR A 248 -7.22 -5.34 17.11
N LYS A 249 -8.27 -4.50 17.27
CA LYS A 249 -8.09 -3.08 17.56
C LYS A 249 -7.18 -2.86 18.76
N GLU A 250 -7.33 -3.65 19.82
CA GLU A 250 -6.49 -3.59 21.03
C GLU A 250 -5.01 -3.85 20.71
N GLY A 251 -4.71 -4.85 19.87
CA GLY A 251 -3.34 -5.11 19.38
C GLY A 251 -2.76 -3.91 18.64
N CYS A 252 -3.55 -3.29 17.74
CA CYS A 252 -3.14 -2.08 17.03
C CYS A 252 -2.91 -0.90 18.00
N MET A 253 -3.78 -0.73 19.01
CA MET A 253 -3.64 0.31 20.04
C MET A 253 -2.39 0.10 20.90
N ASN A 254 -2.05 -1.13 21.22
CA ASN A 254 -0.81 -1.43 21.97
C ASN A 254 0.44 -1.05 21.17
N HIS A 255 0.42 -1.24 19.84
CA HIS A 255 1.47 -0.72 18.97
C HIS A 255 1.49 0.81 18.94
N LEU A 256 0.34 1.47 18.85
CA LEU A 256 0.26 2.94 18.88
C LEU A 256 0.85 3.49 20.20
N ARG A 257 0.60 2.85 21.34
CA ARG A 257 1.12 3.28 22.63
C ARG A 257 2.65 3.18 22.74
N THR A 258 3.32 2.47 21.84
CA THR A 258 4.79 2.54 21.75
C THR A 258 5.29 3.83 21.11
N PHE A 259 4.43 4.55 20.39
CA PHE A 259 4.69 5.86 19.77
C PHE A 259 4.07 7.00 20.57
N TYR A 260 2.87 6.78 21.07
CA TYR A 260 2.10 7.74 21.84
C TYR A 260 1.52 7.02 23.10
N PRO A 261 2.26 7.02 24.22
CA PRO A 261 1.89 6.24 25.43
C PRO A 261 0.52 6.56 26.00
N GLU A 262 0.07 7.82 25.89
CA GLU A 262 -1.22 8.26 26.43
C GLU A 262 -2.42 8.03 25.49
N ALA A 263 -2.25 7.27 24.41
CA ALA A 263 -3.33 6.99 23.47
C ALA A 263 -4.49 6.23 24.12
N ARG A 264 -5.72 6.78 24.01
CA ARG A 264 -6.95 6.20 24.56
C ARG A 264 -7.76 5.51 23.47
N ASP A 265 -8.38 4.37 23.77
CA ASP A 265 -9.12 3.55 22.81
C ASP A 265 -10.32 4.27 22.17
N GLU A 266 -10.97 5.16 22.94
CA GLU A 266 -12.13 5.91 22.47
C GLU A 266 -11.82 6.90 21.35
N ASP A 267 -10.58 7.40 21.27
CA ASP A 267 -10.16 8.41 20.29
C ASP A 267 -9.79 7.81 18.92
N TRP A 268 -9.73 6.49 18.81
CA TRP A 268 -9.23 5.81 17.61
C TRP A 268 -10.20 4.74 17.10
N GLN A 269 -10.30 4.64 15.78
CA GLN A 269 -11.11 3.63 15.09
C GLN A 269 -10.24 2.85 14.09
N LEU A 270 -10.54 1.55 13.94
CA LEU A 270 -9.90 0.72 12.94
C LEU A 270 -10.49 1.01 11.56
N TYR A 271 -9.64 1.28 10.58
CA TYR A 271 -10.02 1.65 9.23
C TYR A 271 -9.25 0.82 8.19
N THR A 272 -9.97 0.26 7.22
CA THR A 272 -9.36 -0.43 6.08
C THR A 272 -9.15 0.58 4.95
N ALA A 273 -7.90 0.99 4.72
CA ALA A 273 -7.57 1.99 3.70
C ALA A 273 -7.69 1.43 2.28
N GLY A 274 -7.05 0.31 2.00
CA GLY A 274 -7.05 -0.25 0.66
C GLY A 274 -6.45 -1.65 0.58
N LYS A 275 -6.38 -2.15 -0.66
CA LYS A 275 -5.74 -3.41 -0.98
C LYS A 275 -4.67 -3.20 -2.05
N ARG A 276 -3.56 -3.88 -1.88
CA ARG A 276 -2.47 -3.93 -2.83
C ARG A 276 -2.20 -5.39 -3.18
N VAL A 277 -2.01 -5.68 -4.46
CA VAL A 277 -1.60 -7.00 -4.92
C VAL A 277 -0.15 -6.94 -5.34
N GLN A 278 0.69 -7.71 -4.68
CA GLN A 278 2.07 -7.93 -5.13
C GLN A 278 2.07 -9.03 -6.18
N VAL A 279 2.84 -8.84 -7.24
CA VAL A 279 2.95 -9.82 -8.31
C VAL A 279 3.85 -10.95 -7.87
N ILE A 280 3.39 -12.19 -8.07
CA ILE A 280 4.19 -13.40 -7.94
C ILE A 280 4.49 -13.88 -9.35
N LYS A 281 5.76 -14.13 -9.66
CA LYS A 281 6.21 -14.56 -10.98
C LYS A 281 7.42 -15.49 -10.91
N ASP A 282 7.66 -16.19 -12.01
CA ASP A 282 8.91 -16.91 -12.20
C ASP A 282 9.91 -15.99 -12.92
N THR A 283 11.15 -15.96 -12.46
CA THR A 283 12.22 -15.17 -13.08
C THR A 283 13.49 -16.00 -13.23
N PRO A 284 14.32 -15.75 -14.26
CA PRO A 284 15.61 -16.41 -14.41
C PRO A 284 16.53 -16.22 -13.22
N GLU A 285 16.53 -15.01 -12.63
CA GLU A 285 17.42 -14.62 -11.54
C GLU A 285 17.00 -15.22 -10.18
N HIS A 286 15.70 -15.21 -9.85
CA HIS A 286 15.20 -15.65 -8.54
C HIS A 286 14.48 -17.00 -8.59
N GLY A 287 14.33 -17.60 -9.79
CA GLY A 287 13.62 -18.85 -10.00
C GLY A 287 12.10 -18.73 -9.84
N LYS A 288 11.46 -19.86 -9.54
CA LYS A 288 9.99 -19.92 -9.39
C LYS A 288 9.50 -19.22 -8.13
N GLY A 289 8.38 -18.52 -8.25
CA GLY A 289 7.65 -17.97 -7.10
C GLY A 289 8.32 -16.75 -6.46
N TYR A 290 8.96 -15.89 -7.23
CA TYR A 290 9.47 -14.63 -6.75
C TYR A 290 8.33 -13.63 -6.51
N ILE A 291 8.33 -12.98 -5.33
CA ILE A 291 7.38 -11.91 -5.01
C ILE A 291 8.00 -10.58 -5.42
N GLN A 292 7.44 -9.95 -6.43
CA GLN A 292 7.87 -8.64 -6.91
C GLN A 292 7.31 -7.53 -6.03
N PHE A 293 8.20 -6.79 -5.37
CA PHE A 293 7.83 -5.56 -4.67
C PHE A 293 7.99 -4.37 -5.63
N GLY A 294 6.89 -3.66 -5.89
CA GLY A 294 6.86 -2.53 -6.82
C GLY A 294 5.88 -2.75 -7.97
N THR A 295 6.05 -1.93 -9.01
CA THR A 295 5.24 -2.00 -10.22
C THR A 295 5.83 -3.00 -11.19
N GLU A 296 4.98 -3.82 -11.80
CA GLU A 296 5.31 -4.72 -12.89
C GLU A 296 4.61 -4.27 -14.16
N VAL A 297 5.33 -4.27 -15.27
CA VAL A 297 4.79 -4.00 -16.59
C VAL A 297 4.95 -5.25 -17.43
N VAL A 298 3.85 -5.75 -17.97
CA VAL A 298 3.81 -6.91 -18.87
C VAL A 298 3.38 -6.42 -20.24
N ASN A 299 4.22 -6.65 -21.24
CA ASN A 299 3.91 -6.35 -22.63
C ASN A 299 3.76 -7.66 -23.41
N SER A 300 2.71 -7.80 -24.21
CA SER A 300 2.64 -8.82 -25.23
C SER A 300 3.18 -8.29 -26.54
N LYS A 301 3.73 -9.18 -27.32
CA LYS A 301 4.22 -8.91 -28.69
C LYS A 301 3.17 -9.25 -29.76
N ASP A 302 2.08 -9.88 -29.33
CA ASP A 302 0.97 -10.32 -30.21
C ASP A 302 -0.18 -9.32 -30.20
#